data_5db3e62b965286c278f4687592fbe29c
#
_entry.id   5db3e62b965286c278f4687592fbe29c
#
_cell.length_a   1.000
_cell.length_b   1.000
_cell.length_c   1.000
_cell.angle_alpha   90.00
_cell.angle_beta   90.00
_cell.angle_gamma   90.00
#
_symmetry.space_group_name_H-M   'P 1'
#
loop_
_entity.id
_entity.type
_entity.pdbx_description
1 polymer ?
#
loop_
_entity_poly.entity_id
_entity_poly.type
_entity_poly.pdbx_seq_one_letter_code
_entity_poly.pdbx_strand_id
1 'polypeptide(L)'
;MLGWQTLGRAQFASGVNVVEVYAAVVDQAGNPVTGLTRADFTVLEDGAPQSLSAFAEADFPLAVTVAIDRSFSMAPRRGRGSPPALGTAAAARTFVGDLRPQDQAMVIAIGSEVETIAPLSTDRAAQLQAIAGLAPWGTTGLHDAIIASIDAIQAAKGRRAMVLLSDGNDRYSNASASDALTRARQSDVMIYPVAFGAAQPPLFAQLATLTGGRSFHPRDPAQVDTAMHAIAAELHHQYLLGYSPSRPIVSGANEWRSIVVRVNRPTVTVRARDGYVAK
;
A
#
# COMPACT_ATOMS: atom_id res chain seq x y z
N MET A 1 1.17 40.06 -25.11
CA MET A 1 -0.04 39.38 -24.60
C MET A 1 0.16 37.88 -24.84
N LEU A 2 0.58 37.16 -23.81
CA LEU A 2 0.77 35.71 -23.85
C LEU A 2 -0.45 35.06 -23.21
N GLY A 3 -1.22 34.35 -24.02
CA GLY A 3 -2.42 33.65 -23.59
C GLY A 3 -2.06 32.43 -22.72
N TRP A 4 -2.60 32.40 -21.53
CA TRP A 4 -2.57 31.22 -20.66
C TRP A 4 -3.56 30.18 -21.20
N GLN A 5 -3.04 29.08 -21.72
CA GLN A 5 -3.85 27.91 -22.00
C GLN A 5 -4.16 27.23 -20.67
N THR A 6 -5.39 27.33 -20.21
CA THR A 6 -5.94 26.55 -19.12
C THR A 6 -6.01 25.09 -19.53
N LEU A 7 -5.18 24.25 -18.90
CA LEU A 7 -5.30 22.80 -18.97
C LEU A 7 -6.70 22.42 -18.50
N GLY A 8 -7.53 21.95 -19.44
CA GLY A 8 -8.90 21.56 -19.20
C GLY A 8 -8.94 20.41 -18.17
N ARG A 9 -9.60 20.67 -17.04
CA ARG A 9 -10.12 19.63 -16.17
C ARG A 9 -11.01 18.73 -17.02
N ALA A 10 -10.66 17.46 -17.16
CA ALA A 10 -11.58 16.47 -17.67
C ALA A 10 -12.78 16.41 -16.73
N GLN A 11 -13.87 17.06 -17.13
CA GLN A 11 -15.17 16.95 -16.47
C GLN A 11 -15.74 15.59 -16.88
N PHE A 12 -15.66 14.61 -15.98
CA PHE A 12 -16.35 13.34 -16.19
C PHE A 12 -17.86 13.61 -16.15
N ALA A 13 -18.53 13.24 -17.23
CA ALA A 13 -19.98 13.30 -17.32
C ALA A 13 -20.58 12.43 -16.21
N SER A 14 -21.51 12.99 -15.45
CA SER A 14 -22.28 12.32 -14.42
C SER A 14 -22.94 11.04 -14.97
N GLY A 15 -22.56 9.86 -14.47
CA GLY A 15 -23.20 8.60 -14.80
C GLY A 15 -22.31 7.45 -15.24
N VAL A 16 -20.99 7.64 -15.42
CA VAL A 16 -20.08 6.54 -15.77
C VAL A 16 -19.25 6.14 -14.54
N ASN A 17 -19.54 4.97 -14.00
CA ASN A 17 -18.73 4.39 -12.93
C ASN A 17 -17.41 3.88 -13.54
N VAL A 18 -16.32 4.60 -13.32
CA VAL A 18 -14.97 4.16 -13.72
C VAL A 18 -14.34 3.41 -12.56
N VAL A 19 -13.91 2.19 -12.82
CA VAL A 19 -13.09 1.39 -11.90
C VAL A 19 -11.62 1.70 -12.18
N GLU A 20 -10.93 2.27 -11.19
CA GLU A 20 -9.50 2.54 -11.24
C GLU A 20 -8.73 1.38 -10.63
N VAL A 21 -7.73 0.87 -11.36
CA VAL A 21 -6.84 -0.20 -10.91
C VAL A 21 -5.41 0.28 -11.03
N TYR A 22 -4.70 0.34 -9.91
CA TYR A 22 -3.27 0.60 -9.92
C TYR A 22 -2.52 -0.72 -10.03
N ALA A 23 -1.64 -0.81 -11.01
CA ALA A 23 -0.85 -1.99 -11.30
C ALA A 23 0.64 -1.70 -11.15
N ALA A 24 1.33 -2.50 -10.36
CA ALA A 24 2.79 -2.53 -10.28
C ALA A 24 3.31 -3.59 -11.25
N VAL A 25 4.25 -3.22 -12.12
CA VAL A 25 4.92 -4.15 -13.04
C VAL A 25 6.40 -4.15 -12.73
N VAL A 26 6.96 -5.33 -12.45
CA VAL A 26 8.38 -5.47 -12.09
C VAL A 26 9.04 -6.54 -12.96
N ASP A 27 10.35 -6.38 -13.18
CA ASP A 27 11.21 -7.37 -13.81
C ASP A 27 11.55 -8.54 -12.86
N GLN A 28 12.36 -9.49 -13.31
CA GLN A 28 12.81 -10.63 -12.50
C GLN A 28 13.69 -10.24 -11.32
N ALA A 29 14.35 -9.08 -11.37
CA ALA A 29 15.14 -8.54 -10.28
C ALA A 29 14.27 -7.76 -9.26
N GLY A 30 13.01 -7.51 -9.59
CA GLY A 30 12.06 -6.76 -8.77
C GLY A 30 12.10 -5.25 -8.99
N ASN A 31 12.78 -4.78 -10.05
CA ASN A 31 12.79 -3.37 -10.42
C ASN A 31 11.51 -3.00 -11.18
N PRO A 32 10.94 -1.80 -10.97
CA PRO A 32 9.82 -1.31 -11.74
C PRO A 32 10.11 -1.29 -13.25
N VAL A 33 9.18 -1.78 -14.05
CA VAL A 33 9.23 -1.72 -15.51
C VAL A 33 8.43 -0.53 -15.98
N THR A 34 9.06 0.41 -16.67
CA THR A 34 8.49 1.66 -17.19
C THR A 34 8.30 1.62 -18.70
N GLY A 35 7.55 2.58 -19.24
CA GLY A 35 7.37 2.73 -20.69
C GLY A 35 6.44 1.70 -21.33
N LEU A 36 5.64 0.98 -20.55
CA LEU A 36 4.56 0.15 -21.10
C LEU A 36 3.43 1.03 -21.61
N THR A 37 2.76 0.55 -22.65
CA THR A 37 1.63 1.23 -23.28
C THR A 37 0.30 0.57 -22.90
N ARG A 38 -0.81 1.25 -23.17
CA ARG A 38 -2.16 0.67 -22.98
C ARG A 38 -2.31 -0.71 -23.67
N ALA A 39 -1.69 -0.90 -24.83
CA ALA A 39 -1.78 -2.14 -25.59
C ALA A 39 -1.06 -3.33 -24.94
N ASP A 40 -0.13 -3.06 -24.02
CA ASP A 40 0.57 -4.10 -23.27
C ASP A 40 -0.31 -4.71 -22.16
N PHE A 41 -1.44 -4.07 -21.78
CA PHE A 41 -2.28 -4.49 -20.66
C PHE A 41 -3.61 -5.12 -21.13
N THR A 42 -4.01 -6.15 -20.42
CA THR A 42 -5.35 -6.74 -20.47
C THR A 42 -5.93 -6.78 -19.06
N VAL A 43 -7.11 -6.18 -18.88
CA VAL A 43 -7.86 -6.23 -17.62
C VAL A 43 -9.06 -7.13 -17.82
N LEU A 44 -9.25 -8.07 -16.90
CA LEU A 44 -10.42 -8.95 -16.84
C LEU A 44 -11.21 -8.63 -15.58
N GLU A 45 -12.52 -8.46 -15.70
CA GLU A 45 -13.47 -8.43 -14.57
C GLU A 45 -14.33 -9.69 -14.65
N ASP A 46 -14.34 -10.48 -13.58
CA ASP A 46 -15.02 -11.78 -13.53
C ASP A 46 -14.71 -12.67 -14.75
N GLY A 47 -13.46 -12.62 -15.23
CA GLY A 47 -13.00 -13.35 -16.41
C GLY A 47 -13.33 -12.69 -17.76
N ALA A 48 -14.18 -11.65 -17.81
CA ALA A 48 -14.54 -10.94 -19.03
C ALA A 48 -13.56 -9.79 -19.31
N PRO A 49 -13.00 -9.68 -20.54
CA PRO A 49 -12.11 -8.58 -20.91
C PRO A 49 -12.82 -7.23 -20.82
N GLN A 50 -12.13 -6.23 -20.28
CA GLN A 50 -12.60 -4.86 -20.14
C GLN A 50 -11.83 -3.92 -21.08
N SER A 51 -12.55 -2.97 -21.70
CA SER A 51 -11.93 -1.93 -22.49
C SER A 51 -11.43 -0.81 -21.60
N LEU A 52 -10.13 -0.51 -21.65
CA LEU A 52 -9.55 0.58 -20.88
C LEU A 52 -10.03 1.93 -21.43
N SER A 53 -10.70 2.73 -20.59
CA SER A 53 -11.09 4.12 -20.90
C SER A 53 -10.02 5.12 -20.45
N ALA A 54 -9.23 4.80 -19.42
CA ALA A 54 -8.12 5.60 -18.95
C ALA A 54 -6.85 4.73 -18.84
N PHE A 55 -5.71 5.34 -19.15
CA PHE A 55 -4.39 4.74 -18.99
C PHE A 55 -3.38 5.85 -18.73
N ALA A 56 -2.57 5.67 -17.69
CA ALA A 56 -1.43 6.53 -17.44
C ALA A 56 -0.32 5.76 -16.73
N GLU A 57 0.92 6.07 -17.07
CA GLU A 57 2.07 5.74 -16.25
C GLU A 57 2.17 6.80 -15.16
N ALA A 58 2.23 6.37 -13.91
CA ALA A 58 1.83 7.23 -12.83
C ALA A 58 2.93 8.17 -12.33
N ASP A 59 2.67 9.46 -12.41
CA ASP A 59 3.17 10.49 -11.51
C ASP A 59 2.03 11.10 -10.68
N PHE A 60 1.12 10.23 -10.17
CA PHE A 60 0.03 10.68 -9.33
C PHE A 60 0.48 10.84 -7.87
N PRO A 61 0.00 11.87 -7.16
CA PRO A 61 0.25 12.01 -5.73
C PRO A 61 -0.14 10.73 -4.98
N LEU A 62 0.74 10.30 -4.06
CA LEU A 62 0.55 9.15 -3.20
C LEU A 62 0.12 9.64 -1.82
N ALA A 63 -0.91 9.00 -1.26
CA ALA A 63 -1.19 9.06 0.17
C ALA A 63 -0.81 7.71 0.79
N VAL A 64 0.07 7.72 1.81
CA VAL A 64 0.56 6.49 2.43
C VAL A 64 0.45 6.53 3.95
N THR A 65 -0.05 5.44 4.53
CA THR A 65 0.05 5.18 5.96
C THR A 65 1.31 4.38 6.23
N VAL A 66 2.17 4.87 7.11
CA VAL A 66 3.32 4.14 7.65
C VAL A 66 2.93 3.65 9.04
N ALA A 67 2.55 2.39 9.14
CA ALA A 67 2.11 1.75 10.37
C ALA A 67 3.29 1.01 11.02
N ILE A 68 3.72 1.48 12.20
CA ILE A 68 4.95 1.08 12.86
C ILE A 68 4.62 0.35 14.17
N ASP A 69 4.92 -0.93 14.22
CA ASP A 69 4.86 -1.70 15.44
C ASP A 69 5.97 -1.26 16.39
N ARG A 70 5.55 -0.72 17.56
CA ARG A 70 6.44 -0.32 18.66
C ARG A 70 6.27 -1.19 19.91
N SER A 71 5.59 -2.33 19.78
CA SER A 71 5.39 -3.26 20.90
C SER A 71 6.71 -3.75 21.50
N PHE A 72 6.66 -4.28 22.72
CA PHE A 72 7.88 -4.74 23.41
C PHE A 72 8.61 -5.87 22.70
N SER A 73 7.95 -6.62 21.80
CA SER A 73 8.62 -7.63 20.94
C SER A 73 9.60 -7.00 19.95
N MET A 74 9.35 -5.74 19.56
CA MET A 74 10.18 -4.96 18.63
C MET A 74 11.33 -4.23 19.33
N ALA A 75 11.36 -4.23 20.68
CA ALA A 75 12.43 -3.58 21.45
C ALA A 75 13.79 -4.26 21.21
N PRO A 76 14.89 -3.49 21.20
CA PRO A 76 16.24 -4.04 21.14
C PRO A 76 16.46 -5.03 22.28
N ARG A 77 16.76 -6.29 21.95
CA ARG A 77 17.09 -7.29 22.97
C ARG A 77 18.47 -6.99 23.54
N ARG A 78 18.54 -6.78 24.87
CA ARG A 78 19.81 -6.63 25.58
C ARG A 78 20.35 -8.03 25.91
N GLY A 79 21.50 -8.40 25.32
CA GLY A 79 22.19 -9.64 25.62
C GLY A 79 23.41 -9.87 24.72
N ARG A 80 24.46 -10.52 25.27
CA ARG A 80 25.63 -10.92 24.48
C ARG A 80 25.19 -11.94 23.42
N GLY A 81 25.34 -11.62 22.13
CA GLY A 81 24.98 -12.51 21.02
C GLY A 81 23.52 -12.36 20.49
N SER A 82 22.72 -11.43 21.00
CA SER A 82 21.43 -11.11 20.38
C SER A 82 21.68 -10.42 19.03
N PRO A 83 21.03 -10.84 17.93
CA PRO A 83 21.10 -10.10 16.68
C PRO A 83 20.61 -8.66 16.91
N PRO A 84 21.20 -7.67 16.21
CA PRO A 84 20.74 -6.29 16.31
C PRO A 84 19.24 -6.27 15.98
N ALA A 85 18.45 -5.53 16.77
CA ALA A 85 17.05 -5.33 16.47
C ALA A 85 16.96 -4.68 15.07
N LEU A 86 16.26 -5.32 14.17
CA LEU A 86 15.89 -4.70 12.90
C LEU A 86 14.97 -3.53 13.26
N GLY A 87 15.45 -2.30 13.12
CA GLY A 87 14.76 -1.14 13.65
C GLY A 87 13.59 -0.71 12.77
N THR A 88 12.35 -0.98 13.19
CA THR A 88 11.14 -0.51 12.49
C THR A 88 11.13 1.00 12.30
N ALA A 89 11.58 1.76 13.32
CA ALA A 89 11.70 3.21 13.22
C ALA A 89 12.78 3.65 12.20
N ALA A 90 13.89 2.92 12.07
CA ALA A 90 14.89 3.19 11.05
C ALA A 90 14.32 2.91 9.65
N ALA A 91 13.65 1.78 9.44
CA ALA A 91 12.97 1.45 8.20
C ALA A 91 11.94 2.51 7.80
N ALA A 92 11.11 2.95 8.75
CA ALA A 92 10.12 3.99 8.51
C ALA A 92 10.78 5.31 8.07
N ARG A 93 11.91 5.71 8.69
CA ARG A 93 12.65 6.91 8.28
C ARG A 93 13.22 6.79 6.87
N THR A 94 13.82 5.65 6.51
CA THR A 94 14.32 5.39 5.16
C THR A 94 13.18 5.55 4.14
N PHE A 95 12.04 4.87 4.37
CA PHE A 95 10.89 4.96 3.48
C PHE A 95 10.33 6.38 3.35
N VAL A 96 10.10 7.08 4.48
CA VAL A 96 9.58 8.46 4.49
C VAL A 96 10.56 9.42 3.80
N GLY A 97 11.87 9.18 3.91
CA GLY A 97 12.91 9.94 3.24
C GLY A 97 12.87 9.83 1.71
N ASP A 98 12.42 8.69 1.19
CA ASP A 98 12.31 8.42 -0.26
C ASP A 98 11.04 8.98 -0.90
N LEU A 99 10.07 9.44 -0.11
CA LEU A 99 8.82 9.97 -0.64
C LEU A 99 9.07 11.31 -1.37
N ARG A 100 8.36 11.51 -2.48
CA ARG A 100 8.42 12.75 -3.27
C ARG A 100 7.80 13.92 -2.51
N PRO A 101 8.16 15.18 -2.84
CA PRO A 101 7.60 16.35 -2.15
C PRO A 101 6.08 16.43 -2.16
N GLN A 102 5.42 15.95 -3.23
CA GLN A 102 3.95 15.94 -3.37
C GLN A 102 3.26 14.77 -2.67
N ASP A 103 4.00 13.72 -2.28
CA ASP A 103 3.41 12.56 -1.60
C ASP A 103 3.04 12.93 -0.16
N GLN A 104 1.91 12.44 0.30
CA GLN A 104 1.45 12.62 1.67
C GLN A 104 1.71 11.35 2.48
N ALA A 105 2.20 11.49 3.70
CA ALA A 105 2.34 10.38 4.62
C ALA A 105 1.66 10.67 5.95
N MET A 106 1.03 9.64 6.50
CA MET A 106 0.53 9.54 7.86
C MET A 106 1.38 8.51 8.61
N VAL A 107 1.72 8.78 9.87
CA VAL A 107 2.45 7.82 10.69
C VAL A 107 1.55 7.34 11.82
N ILE A 108 1.38 6.02 11.90
CA ILE A 108 0.60 5.34 12.93
C ILE A 108 1.54 4.46 13.76
N ALA A 109 1.46 4.60 15.07
CA ALA A 109 2.15 3.74 16.04
C ALA A 109 1.20 2.62 16.49
N ILE A 110 1.68 1.38 16.40
CA ILE A 110 0.96 0.18 16.84
C ILE A 110 1.51 -0.25 18.20
N GLY A 111 0.62 -0.41 19.16
CA GLY A 111 0.88 -0.92 20.50
C GLY A 111 -0.38 -1.59 21.02
N SER A 112 -0.65 -1.47 22.32
CA SER A 112 -1.96 -1.85 22.89
C SER A 112 -3.09 -0.96 22.37
N GLU A 113 -2.74 0.23 21.90
CA GLU A 113 -3.62 1.17 21.21
C GLU A 113 -3.03 1.55 19.87
N VAL A 114 -3.88 1.98 18.96
CA VAL A 114 -3.50 2.49 17.62
C VAL A 114 -3.51 4.00 17.68
N GLU A 115 -2.36 4.62 17.49
CA GLU A 115 -2.18 6.06 17.64
C GLU A 115 -1.68 6.71 16.35
N THR A 116 -2.35 7.72 15.84
CA THR A 116 -1.83 8.56 14.76
C THR A 116 -0.86 9.58 15.35
N ILE A 117 0.45 9.35 15.21
CA ILE A 117 1.51 10.22 15.75
C ILE A 117 1.93 11.33 14.79
N ALA A 118 1.63 11.21 13.49
CA ALA A 118 1.72 12.28 12.52
C ALA A 118 0.54 12.20 11.55
N PRO A 119 -0.31 13.23 11.43
CA PRO A 119 -1.45 13.23 10.52
C PRO A 119 -0.99 13.26 9.06
N LEU A 120 -1.89 12.88 8.14
CA LEU A 120 -1.62 12.87 6.70
C LEU A 120 -1.22 14.26 6.21
N SER A 121 0.01 14.40 5.76
CA SER A 121 0.57 15.65 5.28
C SER A 121 1.79 15.42 4.37
N THR A 122 2.29 16.50 3.77
CA THR A 122 3.59 16.52 3.07
C THR A 122 4.75 16.95 3.97
N ASP A 123 4.50 17.21 5.25
CA ASP A 123 5.52 17.67 6.22
C ASP A 123 6.43 16.53 6.66
N ARG A 124 7.53 16.35 5.91
CA ARG A 124 8.54 15.32 6.18
C ARG A 124 9.23 15.52 7.52
N ALA A 125 9.45 16.77 7.93
CA ALA A 125 10.14 17.08 9.18
C ALA A 125 9.29 16.62 10.38
N ALA A 126 7.99 16.92 10.38
CA ALA A 126 7.07 16.46 11.41
C ALA A 126 6.97 14.93 11.47
N GLN A 127 6.89 14.26 10.30
CA GLN A 127 6.84 12.79 10.22
C GLN A 127 8.10 12.15 10.78
N LEU A 128 9.29 12.63 10.37
CA LEU A 128 10.57 12.12 10.84
C LEU A 128 10.77 12.38 12.35
N GLN A 129 10.32 13.53 12.85
CA GLN A 129 10.35 13.85 14.28
C GLN A 129 9.44 12.92 15.08
N ALA A 130 8.22 12.66 14.62
CA ALA A 130 7.30 11.72 15.25
C ALA A 130 7.89 10.30 15.32
N ILE A 131 8.49 9.82 14.22
CA ILE A 131 9.18 8.52 14.18
C ILE A 131 10.36 8.47 15.14
N ALA A 132 11.14 9.56 15.24
CA ALA A 132 12.30 9.64 16.15
C ALA A 132 11.89 9.61 17.64
N GLY A 133 10.69 10.08 17.95
CA GLY A 133 10.11 10.05 19.29
C GLY A 133 9.52 8.70 19.72
N LEU A 134 9.46 7.71 18.81
CA LEU A 134 8.88 6.40 19.14
C LEU A 134 9.71 5.65 20.17
N ALA A 135 9.06 5.25 21.26
CA ALA A 135 9.61 4.36 22.26
C ALA A 135 8.83 3.04 22.28
N PRO A 136 9.46 1.90 22.61
CA PRO A 136 8.76 0.64 22.79
C PRO A 136 7.64 0.77 23.83
N TRP A 137 6.43 0.35 23.48
CA TRP A 137 5.28 0.45 24.36
C TRP A 137 4.20 -0.59 24.03
N GLY A 138 3.72 -1.25 25.06
CA GLY A 138 2.52 -2.10 25.00
C GLY A 138 2.70 -3.44 24.30
N THR A 139 1.56 -4.07 24.08
CA THR A 139 1.40 -5.28 23.26
C THR A 139 0.93 -4.91 21.86
N THR A 140 0.80 -5.89 20.96
CA THR A 140 0.44 -5.62 19.55
C THR A 140 -1.03 -5.92 19.29
N GLY A 141 -1.83 -4.88 18.99
CA GLY A 141 -3.16 -4.99 18.39
C GLY A 141 -3.05 -4.88 16.86
N LEU A 142 -2.44 -5.88 16.20
CA LEU A 142 -2.07 -5.81 14.80
C LEU A 142 -3.27 -5.75 13.85
N HIS A 143 -4.29 -6.60 14.07
CA HIS A 143 -5.47 -6.65 13.20
C HIS A 143 -6.28 -5.35 13.30
N ASP A 144 -6.50 -4.86 14.53
CA ASP A 144 -7.15 -3.56 14.76
C ASP A 144 -6.38 -2.42 14.10
N ALA A 145 -5.03 -2.45 14.18
CA ALA A 145 -4.18 -1.45 13.57
C ALA A 145 -4.22 -1.48 12.03
N ILE A 146 -4.30 -2.64 11.41
CA ILE A 146 -4.48 -2.77 9.96
C ILE A 146 -5.81 -2.12 9.55
N ILE A 147 -6.90 -2.45 10.22
CA ILE A 147 -8.23 -1.90 9.95
C ILE A 147 -8.23 -0.38 10.14
N ALA A 148 -7.75 0.11 11.29
CA ALA A 148 -7.70 1.53 11.59
C ALA A 148 -6.83 2.32 10.60
N SER A 149 -5.71 1.75 10.18
CA SER A 149 -4.81 2.38 9.19
C SER A 149 -5.45 2.49 7.81
N ILE A 150 -6.21 1.48 7.38
CA ILE A 150 -6.99 1.51 6.14
C ILE A 150 -8.07 2.60 6.25
N ASP A 151 -8.82 2.64 7.37
CA ASP A 151 -9.91 3.59 7.57
C ASP A 151 -9.42 5.04 7.60
N ALA A 152 -8.29 5.28 8.28
CA ALA A 152 -7.71 6.62 8.40
C ALA A 152 -7.31 7.25 7.06
N ILE A 153 -6.93 6.43 6.05
CA ILE A 153 -6.49 6.94 4.75
C ILE A 153 -7.60 6.99 3.70
N GLN A 154 -8.79 6.45 3.98
CA GLN A 154 -9.88 6.36 2.99
C GLN A 154 -10.32 7.71 2.41
N ALA A 155 -10.26 8.80 3.20
CA ALA A 155 -10.63 10.13 2.75
C ALA A 155 -9.59 10.79 1.82
N ALA A 156 -8.38 10.22 1.73
CA ALA A 156 -7.32 10.74 0.87
C ALA A 156 -7.70 10.56 -0.62
N LYS A 157 -7.33 11.55 -1.44
CA LYS A 157 -7.54 11.49 -2.88
C LYS A 157 -6.36 10.84 -3.59
N GLY A 158 -6.64 10.16 -4.68
CA GLY A 158 -5.62 9.50 -5.50
C GLY A 158 -5.22 8.14 -4.96
N ARG A 159 -3.97 7.73 -5.21
CA ARG A 159 -3.45 6.42 -4.82
C ARG A 159 -3.27 6.32 -3.31
N ARG A 160 -3.71 5.22 -2.75
CA ARG A 160 -3.57 4.93 -1.33
C ARG A 160 -2.72 3.70 -1.11
N ALA A 161 -1.77 3.79 -0.18
CA ALA A 161 -0.94 2.67 0.21
C ALA A 161 -0.78 2.59 1.73
N MET A 162 -0.36 1.43 2.21
CA MET A 162 0.08 1.21 3.59
C MET A 162 1.41 0.46 3.57
N VAL A 163 2.39 0.96 4.29
CA VAL A 163 3.60 0.22 4.67
C VAL A 163 3.43 -0.21 6.11
N LEU A 164 3.38 -1.52 6.34
CA LEU A 164 3.17 -2.12 7.66
C LEU A 164 4.47 -2.75 8.15
N LEU A 165 5.02 -2.23 9.23
CA LEU A 165 6.30 -2.66 9.82
C LEU A 165 6.03 -3.36 11.16
N SER A 166 6.06 -4.70 11.21
CA SER A 166 5.75 -5.48 12.42
C SER A 166 6.40 -6.87 12.36
N ASP A 167 6.50 -7.56 13.49
CA ASP A 167 6.86 -8.98 13.54
C ASP A 167 5.68 -9.90 13.20
N GLY A 168 4.48 -9.33 13.03
CA GLY A 168 3.27 -10.04 12.64
C GLY A 168 2.55 -10.79 13.76
N ASN A 169 2.99 -10.62 15.01
CA ASN A 169 2.34 -11.24 16.16
C ASN A 169 1.20 -10.35 16.66
N ASP A 170 -0.03 -10.83 16.52
CA ASP A 170 -1.18 -10.22 17.16
C ASP A 170 -1.40 -10.83 18.54
N ARG A 171 -1.64 -9.98 19.54
CA ARG A 171 -1.88 -10.42 20.94
C ARG A 171 -3.02 -9.69 21.62
N TYR A 172 -3.54 -8.62 21.00
CA TYR A 172 -4.42 -7.70 21.73
C TYR A 172 -5.58 -7.15 20.86
N SER A 173 -5.69 -7.56 19.61
CA SER A 173 -6.79 -7.09 18.76
C SER A 173 -8.13 -7.67 19.20
N ASN A 174 -9.19 -6.86 19.04
CA ASN A 174 -10.56 -7.33 19.09
C ASN A 174 -10.96 -7.97 17.76
N ALA A 175 -10.45 -7.44 16.64
CA ALA A 175 -10.68 -7.99 15.32
C ALA A 175 -9.83 -9.24 15.07
N SER A 176 -10.35 -10.14 14.24
CA SER A 176 -9.62 -11.31 13.76
C SER A 176 -8.75 -10.99 12.53
N ALA A 177 -7.82 -11.89 12.19
CA ALA A 177 -7.08 -11.82 10.94
C ALA A 177 -8.01 -11.81 9.71
N SER A 178 -9.13 -12.55 9.78
CA SER A 178 -10.16 -12.58 8.73
C SER A 178 -10.84 -11.22 8.54
N ASP A 179 -11.10 -10.50 9.63
CA ASP A 179 -11.70 -9.15 9.58
C ASP A 179 -10.73 -8.17 8.92
N ALA A 180 -9.44 -8.22 9.28
CA ALA A 180 -8.40 -7.41 8.67
C ALA A 180 -8.26 -7.69 7.16
N LEU A 181 -8.25 -8.96 6.75
CA LEU A 181 -8.23 -9.36 5.33
C LEU A 181 -9.48 -8.88 4.58
N THR A 182 -10.65 -9.04 5.18
CA THR A 182 -11.92 -8.58 4.60
C THR A 182 -11.91 -7.07 4.40
N ARG A 183 -11.46 -6.31 5.42
CA ARG A 183 -11.36 -4.85 5.31
C ARG A 183 -10.35 -4.42 4.26
N ALA A 184 -9.19 -5.08 4.19
CA ALA A 184 -8.17 -4.82 3.17
C ALA A 184 -8.72 -5.07 1.76
N ARG A 185 -9.40 -6.19 1.55
CA ARG A 185 -10.00 -6.58 0.27
C ARG A 185 -11.10 -5.63 -0.20
N GLN A 186 -11.86 -5.06 0.73
CA GLN A 186 -12.92 -4.08 0.45
C GLN A 186 -12.38 -2.65 0.23
N SER A 187 -11.09 -2.44 0.46
CA SER A 187 -10.42 -1.16 0.25
C SER A 187 -9.73 -1.10 -1.11
N ASP A 188 -9.28 0.09 -1.48
CA ASP A 188 -8.37 0.32 -2.60
C ASP A 188 -6.95 0.67 -2.13
N VAL A 189 -6.63 0.35 -0.88
CA VAL A 189 -5.31 0.58 -0.26
C VAL A 189 -4.38 -0.56 -0.61
N MET A 190 -3.28 -0.27 -1.30
CA MET A 190 -2.24 -1.25 -1.60
C MET A 190 -1.34 -1.45 -0.39
N ILE A 191 -1.21 -2.69 0.11
CA ILE A 191 -0.54 -2.96 1.38
C ILE A 191 0.81 -3.64 1.15
N TYR A 192 1.86 -3.07 1.77
CA TYR A 192 3.24 -3.55 1.76
C TYR A 192 3.67 -3.96 3.17
N PRO A 193 3.42 -5.20 3.58
CA PRO A 193 3.87 -5.69 4.86
C PRO A 193 5.36 -6.03 4.84
N VAL A 194 6.07 -5.62 5.89
CA VAL A 194 7.49 -5.91 6.12
C VAL A 194 7.61 -6.63 7.45
N ALA A 195 8.01 -7.90 7.40
CA ALA A 195 8.10 -8.77 8.57
C ALA A 195 9.47 -8.65 9.24
N PHE A 196 9.46 -8.30 10.52
CA PHE A 196 10.67 -8.17 11.37
C PHE A 196 10.88 -9.36 12.32
N GLY A 197 10.11 -10.43 12.13
CA GLY A 197 10.18 -11.64 12.97
C GLY A 197 11.09 -12.74 12.42
N ALA A 198 11.17 -13.85 13.14
CA ALA A 198 11.91 -15.04 12.71
C ALA A 198 11.30 -15.73 11.48
N ALA A 199 9.99 -15.62 11.29
CA ALA A 199 9.25 -16.16 10.16
C ALA A 199 8.38 -15.07 9.52
N GLN A 200 8.07 -15.25 8.24
CA GLN A 200 7.11 -14.38 7.55
C GLN A 200 5.70 -14.79 7.95
N PRO A 201 4.88 -13.87 8.49
CA PRO A 201 3.52 -14.19 8.86
C PRO A 201 2.66 -14.50 7.63
N PRO A 202 1.83 -15.57 7.61
CA PRO A 202 0.93 -15.88 6.50
C PRO A 202 -0.02 -14.72 6.16
N LEU A 203 -0.51 -13.99 7.16
CA LEU A 203 -1.34 -12.81 7.00
C LEU A 203 -0.69 -11.76 6.07
N PHE A 204 0.62 -11.55 6.18
CA PHE A 204 1.34 -10.55 5.39
C PHE A 204 1.36 -10.90 3.90
N ALA A 205 1.56 -12.17 3.57
CA ALA A 205 1.50 -12.63 2.19
C ALA A 205 0.09 -12.48 1.61
N GLN A 206 -0.95 -12.79 2.41
CA GLN A 206 -2.35 -12.64 2.01
C GLN A 206 -2.73 -11.17 1.79
N LEU A 207 -2.40 -10.27 2.72
CA LEU A 207 -2.64 -8.83 2.57
C LEU A 207 -2.03 -8.29 1.28
N ALA A 208 -0.75 -8.61 1.03
CA ALA A 208 -0.06 -8.19 -0.18
C ALA A 208 -0.75 -8.71 -1.45
N THR A 209 -1.09 -10.00 -1.49
CA THR A 209 -1.74 -10.62 -2.65
C THR A 209 -3.11 -10.00 -2.95
N LEU A 210 -3.96 -9.83 -1.94
CA LEU A 210 -5.32 -9.30 -2.11
C LEU A 210 -5.34 -7.84 -2.57
N THR A 211 -4.35 -7.06 -2.14
CA THR A 211 -4.31 -5.60 -2.38
C THR A 211 -3.38 -5.19 -3.53
N GLY A 212 -2.64 -6.14 -4.12
CA GLY A 212 -1.69 -5.88 -5.19
C GLY A 212 -0.33 -5.35 -4.73
N GLY A 213 -0.08 -5.30 -3.42
CA GLY A 213 1.22 -4.95 -2.86
C GLY A 213 2.24 -6.09 -2.90
N ARG A 214 3.27 -5.97 -2.08
CA ARG A 214 4.33 -6.98 -1.94
C ARG A 214 4.74 -7.12 -0.47
N SER A 215 4.88 -8.35 -0.01
CA SER A 215 5.37 -8.66 1.33
C SER A 215 6.88 -8.88 1.32
N PHE A 216 7.57 -8.32 2.34
CA PHE A 216 9.02 -8.42 2.51
C PHE A 216 9.35 -9.09 3.84
N HIS A 217 10.45 -9.83 3.86
CA HIS A 217 10.98 -10.46 5.08
C HIS A 217 12.51 -10.31 5.14
N PRO A 218 13.01 -9.08 5.41
CA PRO A 218 14.43 -8.82 5.52
C PRO A 218 15.03 -9.53 6.73
N ARG A 219 16.29 -9.99 6.60
CA ARG A 219 17.02 -10.72 7.62
C ARG A 219 18.12 -9.92 8.30
N ASP A 220 18.46 -8.78 7.72
CA ASP A 220 19.51 -7.88 8.19
C ASP A 220 19.16 -6.41 7.86
N PRO A 221 19.84 -5.43 8.47
CA PRO A 221 19.57 -4.02 8.22
C PRO A 221 19.71 -3.59 6.76
N ALA A 222 20.68 -4.12 6.01
CA ALA A 222 20.86 -3.76 4.59
C ALA A 222 19.69 -4.22 3.72
N GLN A 223 19.14 -5.41 4.01
CA GLN A 223 17.93 -5.89 3.36
C GLN A 223 16.68 -5.06 3.75
N VAL A 224 16.63 -4.50 4.97
CA VAL A 224 15.56 -3.57 5.37
C VAL A 224 15.60 -2.32 4.50
N ASP A 225 16.76 -1.66 4.38
CA ASP A 225 16.91 -0.47 3.55
C ASP A 225 16.58 -0.77 2.09
N THR A 226 17.08 -1.89 1.56
CA THR A 226 16.73 -2.35 0.20
C THR A 226 15.23 -2.52 0.02
N ALA A 227 14.52 -3.09 0.99
CA ALA A 227 13.08 -3.26 0.92
C ALA A 227 12.35 -1.90 0.95
N MET A 228 12.78 -0.95 1.77
CA MET A 228 12.18 0.38 1.85
C MET A 228 12.33 1.15 0.52
N HIS A 229 13.54 1.17 -0.05
CA HIS A 229 13.79 1.77 -1.36
C HIS A 229 12.97 1.08 -2.48
N ALA A 230 12.88 -0.26 -2.46
CA ALA A 230 12.10 -1.00 -3.44
C ALA A 230 10.59 -0.67 -3.35
N ILE A 231 10.03 -0.53 -2.14
CA ILE A 231 8.62 -0.14 -1.94
C ILE A 231 8.38 1.27 -2.48
N ALA A 232 9.23 2.23 -2.13
CA ALA A 232 9.12 3.60 -2.61
C ALA A 232 9.22 3.68 -4.15
N ALA A 233 10.22 3.00 -4.74
CA ALA A 233 10.39 2.93 -6.18
C ALA A 233 9.16 2.30 -6.87
N GLU A 234 8.61 1.20 -6.35
CA GLU A 234 7.42 0.56 -6.90
C GLU A 234 6.20 1.46 -6.81
N LEU A 235 5.98 2.11 -5.66
CA LEU A 235 4.89 3.07 -5.49
C LEU A 235 5.00 4.28 -6.44
N HIS A 236 6.20 4.67 -6.84
CA HIS A 236 6.41 5.78 -7.78
C HIS A 236 6.23 5.39 -9.25
N HIS A 237 6.21 4.09 -9.60
CA HIS A 237 6.18 3.59 -10.97
C HIS A 237 5.01 2.63 -11.22
N GLN A 238 3.80 3.04 -10.85
CA GLN A 238 2.58 2.26 -11.08
C GLN A 238 1.85 2.74 -12.32
N TYR A 239 1.08 1.85 -12.92
CA TYR A 239 0.18 2.15 -14.03
C TYR A 239 -1.25 2.31 -13.51
N LEU A 240 -1.92 3.38 -13.92
CA LEU A 240 -3.36 3.54 -13.75
C LEU A 240 -4.08 2.93 -14.95
N LEU A 241 -4.95 1.97 -14.66
CA LEU A 241 -5.82 1.31 -15.63
C LEU A 241 -7.26 1.62 -15.23
N GLY A 242 -7.94 2.48 -16.01
CA GLY A 242 -9.35 2.82 -15.77
C GLY A 242 -10.24 2.14 -16.80
N TYR A 243 -11.34 1.55 -16.38
CA TYR A 243 -12.35 1.00 -17.26
C TYR A 243 -13.77 1.22 -16.73
N SER A 244 -14.75 1.24 -17.62
CA SER A 244 -16.17 1.20 -17.26
C SER A 244 -16.62 -0.26 -17.33
N PRO A 245 -17.14 -0.85 -16.23
CA PRO A 245 -17.56 -2.24 -16.24
C PRO A 245 -18.55 -2.55 -17.37
N SER A 246 -18.27 -3.61 -18.13
CA SER A 246 -19.20 -4.07 -19.18
C SER A 246 -20.51 -4.62 -18.62
N ARG A 247 -20.49 -5.15 -17.39
CA ARG A 247 -21.67 -5.53 -16.62
C ARG A 247 -22.10 -4.35 -15.74
N PRO A 248 -23.36 -3.85 -15.85
CA PRO A 248 -23.83 -2.73 -15.05
C PRO A 248 -23.66 -2.94 -13.54
N ILE A 249 -23.32 -1.88 -12.81
CA ILE A 249 -23.32 -1.88 -11.35
C ILE A 249 -24.75 -1.60 -10.89
N VAL A 250 -25.31 -2.51 -10.09
CA VAL A 250 -26.62 -2.34 -9.47
C VAL A 250 -26.42 -1.65 -8.12
N SER A 251 -26.94 -0.44 -7.97
CA SER A 251 -26.82 0.31 -6.72
C SER A 251 -27.36 -0.49 -5.52
N GLY A 252 -26.57 -0.56 -4.46
CA GLY A 252 -26.92 -1.29 -3.23
C GLY A 252 -26.73 -2.80 -3.27
N ALA A 253 -26.30 -3.40 -4.38
CA ALA A 253 -26.08 -4.83 -4.48
C ALA A 253 -24.85 -5.29 -3.66
N ASN A 254 -23.85 -4.41 -3.45
CA ASN A 254 -22.61 -4.72 -2.75
C ASN A 254 -21.95 -6.02 -3.24
N GLU A 255 -21.90 -6.19 -4.56
CA GLU A 255 -21.42 -7.40 -5.20
C GLU A 255 -19.90 -7.38 -5.34
N TRP A 256 -19.23 -8.47 -4.96
CA TRP A 256 -17.81 -8.64 -5.23
C TRP A 256 -17.56 -8.92 -6.71
N ARG A 257 -16.62 -8.20 -7.31
CA ARG A 257 -16.14 -8.42 -8.67
C ARG A 257 -14.64 -8.62 -8.68
N SER A 258 -14.20 -9.74 -9.25
CA SER A 258 -12.78 -10.07 -9.34
C SER A 258 -12.10 -9.27 -10.44
N ILE A 259 -10.83 -8.88 -10.22
CA ILE A 259 -9.99 -8.22 -11.20
C ILE A 259 -8.74 -9.05 -11.45
N VAL A 260 -8.40 -9.25 -12.71
CA VAL A 260 -7.12 -9.84 -13.13
C VAL A 260 -6.47 -8.92 -14.14
N VAL A 261 -5.28 -8.44 -13.83
CA VAL A 261 -4.45 -7.66 -14.76
C VAL A 261 -3.39 -8.58 -15.37
N ARG A 262 -3.24 -8.52 -16.68
CA ARG A 262 -2.18 -9.23 -17.41
C ARG A 262 -1.36 -8.24 -18.21
N VAL A 263 -0.06 -8.51 -18.35
CA VAL A 263 0.87 -7.74 -19.16
C VAL A 263 1.43 -8.66 -20.26
N ASN A 264 1.32 -8.24 -21.51
CA ASN A 264 1.80 -8.98 -22.67
C ASN A 264 3.31 -8.70 -22.88
N ARG A 265 4.11 -9.03 -21.88
CA ARG A 265 5.57 -8.95 -21.91
C ARG A 265 6.15 -10.19 -21.22
N PRO A 266 7.13 -10.88 -21.83
CA PRO A 266 7.82 -11.97 -21.17
C PRO A 266 8.63 -11.43 -19.97
N THR A 267 8.83 -12.27 -18.96
CA THR A 267 9.74 -12.03 -17.84
C THR A 267 9.37 -10.90 -16.88
N VAL A 268 8.12 -10.40 -16.93
CA VAL A 268 7.61 -9.43 -15.96
C VAL A 268 6.56 -10.05 -15.05
N THR A 269 6.44 -9.51 -13.84
CA THR A 269 5.38 -9.81 -12.89
C THR A 269 4.49 -8.58 -12.74
N VAL A 270 3.17 -8.75 -12.88
CA VAL A 270 2.20 -7.70 -12.61
C VAL A 270 1.44 -8.00 -11.34
N ARG A 271 1.23 -6.97 -10.50
CA ARG A 271 0.40 -7.04 -9.29
C ARG A 271 -0.60 -5.89 -9.31
N ALA A 272 -1.82 -6.21 -8.93
CA ALA A 272 -2.93 -5.28 -8.75
C ALA A 272 -3.88 -5.87 -7.70
N ARG A 273 -4.82 -5.09 -7.17
CA ARG A 273 -5.87 -5.62 -6.29
C ARG A 273 -6.64 -6.74 -6.99
N ASP A 274 -7.09 -7.74 -6.21
CA ASP A 274 -7.79 -8.93 -6.73
C ASP A 274 -9.27 -8.69 -7.08
N GLY A 275 -9.81 -7.50 -6.77
CA GLY A 275 -11.18 -7.14 -7.06
C GLY A 275 -11.65 -5.91 -6.31
N TYR A 276 -12.98 -5.70 -6.30
CA TYR A 276 -13.64 -4.60 -5.60
C TYR A 276 -15.10 -4.95 -5.30
N VAL A 277 -15.70 -4.22 -4.37
CA VAL A 277 -17.14 -4.28 -4.11
C VAL A 277 -17.85 -3.24 -4.98
N ALA A 278 -18.63 -3.71 -5.94
CA ALA A 278 -19.48 -2.86 -6.77
C ALA A 278 -20.68 -2.37 -5.95
N LYS A 279 -20.82 -1.03 -5.79
CA LYS A 279 -21.82 -0.38 -4.94
C LYS A 279 -22.75 0.50 -5.77
#